data_0edfea687a0232f00dc6e48ff721287b
#
_entry.id   0edfea687a0232f00dc6e48ff721287b
#
_cell.length_a   1.000
_cell.length_b   1.000
_cell.length_c   1.000
_cell.angle_alpha   90.00
_cell.angle_beta   90.00
_cell.angle_gamma   90.00
#
_symmetry.space_group_name_H-M   'P 1'
#
loop_
_entity.id
_entity.type
_entity.pdbx_description
1 polymer ?
#
loop_
_entity_poly.entity_id
_entity_poly.type
_entity_poly.pdbx_seq_one_letter_code
_entity_poly.pdbx_strand_id
1 'polypeptide(L)'
;MKDDSENARASRLKEAVENGPLNMNEIAERLGVARTSVLNWKRRGSINLDNLRGIADLTGYRFWWLAFGEGPKTYEDADELPPLSPMVEIAQASPEHARFVQCASHLTTAKIFTPALADALTQTLNAIAATKKAE
;
A
#
# COMPACT_ATOMS: atom_id res chain seq x y z
N MET A 1 8.25 13.15 21.66
CA MET A 1 7.36 12.82 20.55
C MET A 1 7.97 11.92 19.49
N LYS A 2 9.25 11.97 19.24
CA LYS A 2 9.93 10.97 18.42
C LYS A 2 9.87 9.55 19.01
N ASP A 3 9.80 9.46 20.32
CA ASP A 3 9.86 8.18 21.03
C ASP A 3 8.62 7.31 20.82
N ASP A 4 7.42 7.91 20.71
CA ASP A 4 6.18 7.15 20.56
C ASP A 4 6.07 6.49 19.19
N SER A 5 6.52 7.17 18.13
CA SER A 5 6.49 6.61 16.78
C SER A 5 7.52 5.50 16.58
N GLU A 6 8.70 5.64 17.17
CA GLU A 6 9.75 4.61 17.12
C GLU A 6 9.37 3.40 17.97
N ASN A 7 8.83 3.62 19.15
CA ASN A 7 8.34 2.54 20.01
C ASN A 7 7.18 1.78 19.37
N ALA A 8 6.25 2.47 18.73
CA ALA A 8 5.16 1.85 18.00
C ALA A 8 5.68 1.01 16.82
N ARG A 9 6.66 1.54 16.09
CA ARG A 9 7.33 0.80 15.01
C ARG A 9 8.08 -0.41 15.53
N ALA A 10 8.79 -0.28 16.66
CA ALA A 10 9.47 -1.40 17.31
C ALA A 10 8.49 -2.52 17.64
N SER A 11 7.32 -2.20 18.20
CA SER A 11 6.28 -3.18 18.51
C SER A 11 5.78 -3.91 17.26
N ARG A 12 5.57 -3.19 16.17
CA ARG A 12 5.14 -3.78 14.89
C ARG A 12 6.21 -4.68 14.29
N LEU A 13 7.48 -4.24 14.32
CA LEU A 13 8.60 -5.05 13.86
C LEU A 13 8.75 -6.32 14.70
N LYS A 14 8.61 -6.21 16.00
CA LYS A 14 8.61 -7.36 16.90
C LYS A 14 7.50 -8.36 16.52
N GLU A 15 6.28 -7.89 16.32
CA GLU A 15 5.15 -8.72 15.89
C GLU A 15 5.45 -9.44 14.57
N ALA A 16 5.94 -8.72 13.57
CA ALA A 16 6.24 -9.28 12.26
C ALA A 16 7.34 -10.35 12.31
N VAL A 17 8.40 -10.10 13.07
CA VAL A 17 9.52 -11.03 13.20
C VAL A 17 9.14 -12.28 14.01
N GLU A 18 8.35 -12.12 15.07
CA GLU A 18 7.97 -13.23 15.94
C GLU A 18 6.84 -14.08 15.34
N ASN A 19 5.90 -13.48 14.64
CA ASN A 19 4.76 -14.19 14.05
C ASN A 19 4.96 -14.55 12.57
N GLY A 20 6.02 -14.06 11.94
CA GLY A 20 6.35 -14.36 10.55
C GLY A 20 6.85 -15.79 10.35
N PRO A 21 6.98 -16.21 9.08
CA PRO A 21 7.40 -17.56 8.74
C PRO A 21 8.88 -17.83 8.97
N LEU A 22 9.70 -16.79 9.14
CA LEU A 22 11.15 -16.88 9.31
C LEU A 22 11.57 -16.46 10.70
N ASN A 23 12.58 -17.15 11.23
CA ASN A 23 13.16 -16.75 12.50
C ASN A 23 14.17 -15.59 12.31
N MET A 24 14.60 -15.01 13.42
CA MET A 24 15.46 -13.83 13.43
C MET A 24 16.81 -14.06 12.74
N ASN A 25 17.37 -15.26 12.81
CA ASN A 25 18.62 -15.62 12.15
C ASN A 25 18.46 -15.69 10.63
N GLU A 26 17.38 -16.29 10.17
CA GLU A 26 17.05 -16.40 8.76
C GLU A 26 16.80 -15.02 8.13
N ILE A 27 16.11 -14.15 8.84
CA ILE A 27 15.87 -12.78 8.40
C ILE A 27 17.22 -12.04 8.27
N ALA A 28 18.06 -12.12 9.28
CA ALA A 28 19.38 -11.48 9.27
C ALA A 28 20.24 -11.98 8.09
N GLU A 29 20.24 -13.29 7.86
CA GLU A 29 20.99 -13.90 6.77
C GLU A 29 20.48 -13.44 5.40
N ARG A 30 19.17 -13.43 5.19
CA ARG A 30 18.57 -13.01 3.92
C ARG A 30 18.75 -11.52 3.62
N LEU A 31 18.78 -10.69 4.65
CA LEU A 31 19.01 -9.26 4.51
C LEU A 31 20.49 -8.88 4.49
N GLY A 32 21.38 -9.84 4.75
CA GLY A 32 22.81 -9.59 4.80
C GLY A 32 23.23 -8.70 5.96
N VAL A 33 22.53 -8.76 7.09
CA VAL A 33 22.79 -7.96 8.29
C VAL A 33 23.11 -8.84 9.49
N ALA A 34 23.67 -8.26 10.54
CA ALA A 34 23.91 -8.99 11.78
C ALA A 34 22.61 -9.25 12.53
N ARG A 35 22.53 -10.37 13.23
CA ARG A 35 21.40 -10.71 14.11
C ARG A 35 21.11 -9.59 15.13
N THR A 36 22.14 -8.96 15.63
CA THR A 36 22.04 -7.83 16.55
C THR A 36 21.31 -6.63 15.95
N SER A 37 21.44 -6.42 14.64
CA SER A 37 20.71 -5.38 13.93
C SER A 37 19.21 -5.64 13.99
N VAL A 38 18.77 -6.87 13.69
CA VAL A 38 17.36 -7.26 13.77
C VAL A 38 16.83 -7.11 15.20
N LEU A 39 17.62 -7.49 16.19
CA LEU A 39 17.27 -7.32 17.59
C LEU A 39 17.10 -5.84 17.97
N ASN A 40 17.98 -4.97 17.50
CA ASN A 40 17.88 -3.53 17.72
C ASN A 40 16.63 -2.93 17.07
N TRP A 41 16.28 -3.36 15.87
CA TRP A 41 15.04 -2.91 15.20
C TRP A 41 13.80 -3.28 16.01
N LYS A 42 13.76 -4.49 16.57
CA LYS A 42 12.67 -4.93 17.45
C LYS A 42 12.58 -4.11 18.75
N ARG A 43 13.70 -3.61 19.23
CA ARG A 43 13.76 -2.86 20.49
C ARG A 43 13.54 -1.36 20.32
N ARG A 44 14.11 -0.78 19.28
CA ARG A 44 14.16 0.67 19.07
C ARG A 44 13.32 1.18 17.92
N GLY A 45 12.95 0.31 16.98
CA GLY A 45 12.21 0.71 15.78
C GLY A 45 13.01 1.56 14.79
N SER A 46 14.30 1.75 15.04
CA SER A 46 15.20 2.53 14.16
C SER A 46 15.74 1.61 13.06
N ILE A 47 15.14 1.65 11.92
CA ILE A 47 15.44 0.81 10.76
C ILE A 47 15.42 1.68 9.49
N ASN A 48 16.32 1.42 8.54
CA ASN A 48 16.29 2.10 7.26
C ASN A 48 15.18 1.53 6.36
N LEU A 49 14.82 2.27 5.33
CA LEU A 49 13.72 1.90 4.43
C LEU A 49 13.98 0.59 3.68
N ASP A 50 15.20 0.35 3.25
CA ASP A 50 15.58 -0.85 2.51
C ASP A 50 15.40 -2.12 3.36
N ASN A 51 15.86 -2.07 4.60
CA ASN A 51 15.70 -3.18 5.54
C ASN A 51 14.24 -3.36 5.96
N LEU A 52 13.51 -2.27 6.16
CA LEU A 52 12.07 -2.33 6.47
C LEU A 52 11.29 -2.99 5.34
N ARG A 53 11.58 -2.63 4.11
CA ARG A 53 11.00 -3.26 2.91
C ARG A 53 11.36 -4.73 2.84
N GLY A 54 12.61 -5.07 3.12
CA GLY A 54 13.06 -6.47 3.18
C GLY A 54 12.29 -7.29 4.22
N ILE A 55 12.06 -6.74 5.41
CA ILE A 55 11.25 -7.40 6.44
C ILE A 55 9.81 -7.58 5.96
N ALA A 56 9.22 -6.57 5.33
CA ALA A 56 7.87 -6.68 4.77
C ALA A 56 7.78 -7.84 3.77
N ASP A 57 8.73 -7.94 2.85
CA ASP A 57 8.77 -8.99 1.84
C ASP A 57 8.98 -10.40 2.44
N LEU A 58 9.82 -10.51 3.46
CA LEU A 58 10.14 -11.79 4.09
C LEU A 58 9.05 -12.29 5.06
N THR A 59 8.33 -11.39 5.71
CA THR A 59 7.34 -11.73 6.75
C THR A 59 5.91 -11.77 6.22
N GLY A 60 5.63 -11.19 5.06
CA GLY A 60 4.28 -11.05 4.52
C GLY A 60 3.49 -9.90 5.13
N TYR A 61 4.06 -9.16 6.04
CA TYR A 61 3.45 -7.93 6.59
C TYR A 61 3.59 -6.78 5.61
N ARG A 62 2.61 -5.91 5.56
CA ARG A 62 2.61 -4.80 4.61
C ARG A 62 3.55 -3.69 5.08
N PHE A 63 4.31 -3.13 4.13
CA PHE A 63 5.28 -2.07 4.39
C PHE A 63 4.66 -0.85 5.10
N TRP A 64 3.50 -0.39 4.62
CA TRP A 64 2.83 0.77 5.20
C TRP A 64 2.40 0.55 6.64
N TRP A 65 1.93 -0.65 6.95
CA TRP A 65 1.60 -1.00 8.32
C TRP A 65 2.84 -1.06 9.21
N LEU A 66 3.92 -1.67 8.75
CA LEU A 66 5.18 -1.73 9.51
C LEU A 66 5.77 -0.35 9.75
N ALA A 67 5.77 0.51 8.73
CA ALA A 67 6.38 1.84 8.79
C ALA A 67 5.56 2.82 9.64
N PHE A 68 4.24 2.86 9.43
CA PHE A 68 3.37 3.92 9.96
C PHE A 68 2.19 3.42 10.78
N GLY A 69 1.93 2.13 10.81
CA GLY A 69 0.77 1.56 11.49
C GLY A 69 -0.55 1.81 10.74
N GLU A 70 -0.47 2.13 9.46
CA GLU A 70 -1.62 2.45 8.62
C GLU A 70 -1.99 1.29 7.71
N GLY A 71 -3.29 1.10 7.53
CA GLY A 71 -3.83 0.07 6.66
C GLY A 71 -3.80 -1.33 7.28
N PRO A 72 -4.16 -2.36 6.51
CA PRO A 72 -4.20 -3.74 6.97
C PRO A 72 -2.77 -4.27 7.22
N LYS A 73 -2.65 -5.18 8.20
CA LYS A 73 -1.37 -5.76 8.60
C LYS A 73 -0.74 -6.63 7.52
N THR A 74 -1.54 -7.47 6.90
CA THR A 74 -1.12 -8.46 5.90
C THR A 74 -1.94 -8.32 4.62
N TYR A 75 -1.56 -9.05 3.59
CA TYR A 75 -2.33 -9.10 2.35
C TYR A 75 -3.64 -9.86 2.50
N GLU A 76 -3.72 -10.79 3.45
CA GLU A 76 -4.95 -11.51 3.75
C GLU A 76 -5.98 -10.60 4.42
N ASP A 77 -5.54 -9.76 5.34
CA ASP A 77 -6.39 -8.75 5.98
C ASP A 77 -6.87 -7.68 4.99
N ALA A 78 -6.24 -7.58 3.83
CA ALA A 78 -6.60 -6.61 2.80
C ALA A 78 -7.94 -6.93 2.11
N ASP A 79 -8.46 -8.15 2.25
CA ASP A 79 -9.77 -8.52 1.74
C ASP A 79 -10.92 -7.77 2.44
N GLU A 80 -10.65 -7.23 3.62
CA GLU A 80 -11.59 -6.36 4.36
C GLU A 80 -11.45 -4.87 3.98
N LEU A 81 -10.77 -4.57 2.87
CA LEU A 81 -10.65 -3.18 2.43
C LEU A 81 -12.02 -2.55 2.17
N PRO A 82 -12.15 -1.25 2.45
CA PRO A 82 -13.37 -0.53 2.13
C PRO A 82 -13.68 -0.66 0.63
N PRO A 83 -14.95 -0.50 0.26
CA PRO A 83 -15.37 -0.68 -1.12
C PRO A 83 -14.49 0.09 -2.09
N LEU A 84 -14.21 -0.53 -3.21
CA LEU A 84 -13.39 0.02 -4.29
C LEU A 84 -13.83 1.44 -4.63
N SER A 85 -12.89 2.26 -5.06
CA SER A 85 -13.23 3.61 -5.50
C SER A 85 -14.33 3.57 -6.57
N PRO A 86 -15.19 4.61 -6.65
CA PRO A 86 -16.26 4.66 -7.66
C PRO A 86 -15.77 4.40 -9.09
N MET A 87 -14.53 4.75 -9.39
CA MET A 87 -13.91 4.49 -10.70
C MET A 87 -13.77 3.00 -11.00
N VAL A 88 -13.43 2.19 -9.99
CA VAL A 88 -13.28 0.74 -10.16
C VAL A 88 -14.63 0.06 -10.28
N GLU A 89 -15.64 0.53 -9.54
CA GLU A 89 -17.02 0.03 -9.69
C GLU A 89 -17.56 0.30 -11.10
N ILE A 90 -17.30 1.49 -11.64
CA ILE A 90 -17.68 1.84 -13.02
C ILE A 90 -16.98 0.92 -14.01
N ALA A 91 -15.69 0.64 -13.82
CA ALA A 91 -14.93 -0.25 -14.68
C ALA A 91 -15.48 -1.68 -14.68
N GLN A 92 -15.99 -2.16 -13.55
CA GLN A 92 -16.59 -3.50 -13.42
C GLN A 92 -18.00 -3.58 -14.02
N ALA A 93 -18.67 -2.44 -14.17
CA ALA A 93 -20.06 -2.40 -14.66
C ALA A 93 -20.20 -2.71 -16.16
N SER A 94 -19.18 -2.35 -16.97
CA SER A 94 -19.20 -2.67 -18.41
C SER A 94 -17.79 -2.67 -19.01
N PRO A 95 -17.58 -3.40 -20.14
CA PRO A 95 -16.28 -3.39 -20.84
C PRO A 95 -15.85 -2.02 -21.36
N GLU A 96 -16.80 -1.17 -21.70
CA GLU A 96 -16.55 0.18 -22.19
C GLU A 96 -15.99 1.07 -21.09
N HIS A 97 -16.54 0.96 -19.88
CA HIS A 97 -16.05 1.66 -18.71
C HIS A 97 -14.65 1.18 -18.31
N ALA A 98 -14.38 -0.12 -18.43
CA ALA A 98 -13.07 -0.68 -18.17
C ALA A 98 -12.00 -0.10 -19.11
N ARG A 99 -12.31 0.06 -20.39
CA ARG A 99 -11.42 0.71 -21.37
C ARG A 99 -11.12 2.15 -21.01
N PHE A 100 -12.15 2.88 -20.57
CA PHE A 100 -11.98 4.27 -20.14
C PHE A 100 -11.04 4.39 -18.95
N VAL A 101 -11.22 3.56 -17.93
CA VAL A 101 -10.37 3.54 -16.72
C VAL A 101 -8.93 3.17 -17.08
N GLN A 102 -8.71 2.21 -17.96
CA GLN A 102 -7.38 1.86 -18.45
C GLN A 102 -6.71 3.02 -19.18
N CYS A 103 -7.44 3.73 -20.03
CA CYS A 103 -6.93 4.90 -20.73
C CYS A 103 -6.52 6.01 -19.77
N ALA A 104 -7.36 6.31 -18.77
CA ALA A 104 -7.07 7.32 -17.76
C ALA A 104 -5.84 6.93 -16.92
N SER A 105 -5.71 5.67 -16.53
CA SER A 105 -4.56 5.16 -15.80
C SER A 105 -3.27 5.25 -16.62
N HIS A 106 -3.35 4.96 -17.91
CA HIS A 106 -2.22 5.05 -18.82
C HIS A 106 -1.71 6.48 -18.97
N LEU A 107 -2.62 7.44 -19.12
CA LEU A 107 -2.28 8.86 -19.20
C LEU A 107 -1.61 9.35 -17.90
N THR A 108 -2.07 8.92 -16.75
CA THR A 108 -1.48 9.25 -15.46
C THR A 108 -0.05 8.68 -15.33
N THR A 109 0.15 7.42 -15.73
CA THR A 109 1.45 6.75 -15.69
C THR A 109 2.45 7.44 -16.65
N ALA A 110 2.00 7.86 -17.82
CA ALA A 110 2.83 8.55 -18.81
C ALA A 110 3.12 10.01 -18.46
N LYS A 111 2.59 10.53 -17.36
CA LYS A 111 2.72 11.94 -16.92
C LYS A 111 2.19 12.95 -17.95
N ILE A 112 1.25 12.52 -18.76
CA ILE A 112 0.58 13.38 -19.74
C ILE A 112 -0.64 14.08 -19.13
N PHE A 113 -0.97 13.73 -17.88
CA PHE A 113 -2.15 14.21 -17.19
C PHE A 113 -1.96 15.68 -16.77
N THR A 114 -2.55 16.60 -17.53
CA THR A 114 -2.54 18.03 -17.24
C THR A 114 -3.84 18.46 -16.54
N PRO A 115 -3.88 19.62 -15.85
CA PRO A 115 -5.13 20.15 -15.28
C PRO A 115 -6.25 20.31 -16.30
N ALA A 116 -5.92 20.75 -17.51
CA ALA A 116 -6.90 20.89 -18.58
C ALA A 116 -7.50 19.55 -19.00
N LEU A 117 -6.68 18.51 -19.09
CA LEU A 117 -7.14 17.15 -19.38
C LEU A 117 -8.00 16.60 -18.25
N ALA A 118 -7.63 16.86 -17.00
CA ALA A 118 -8.42 16.46 -15.82
C ALA A 118 -9.81 17.10 -15.86
N ASP A 119 -9.91 18.37 -16.18
CA ASP A 119 -11.20 19.07 -16.30
C ASP A 119 -12.05 18.49 -17.44
N ALA A 120 -11.47 18.21 -18.58
CA ALA A 120 -12.17 17.60 -19.71
C ALA A 120 -12.71 16.21 -19.33
N LEU A 121 -11.94 15.38 -18.66
CA LEU A 121 -12.35 14.05 -18.19
C LEU A 121 -13.44 14.16 -17.13
N THR A 122 -13.36 15.11 -16.21
CA THR A 122 -14.37 15.36 -15.19
C THR A 122 -15.71 15.74 -15.83
N GLN A 123 -15.71 16.62 -16.81
CA GLN A 123 -16.90 17.00 -17.55
C GLN A 123 -17.53 15.81 -18.28
N THR A 124 -16.70 14.96 -18.91
CA THR A 124 -17.16 13.74 -19.58
C THR A 124 -17.83 12.77 -18.59
N LEU A 125 -17.22 12.57 -17.43
CA LEU A 125 -17.78 11.71 -16.38
C LEU A 125 -19.09 12.24 -15.84
N ASN A 126 -19.21 13.55 -15.64
CA ASN A 126 -20.43 14.19 -15.18
C ASN A 126 -21.57 14.08 -16.23
N ALA A 127 -21.24 14.21 -17.51
CA ALA A 127 -22.20 14.02 -18.60
C ALA A 127 -22.73 12.57 -18.63
N ILE A 128 -21.88 11.57 -18.45
CA ILE A 128 -22.26 10.16 -18.38
C ILE A 128 -23.15 9.92 -17.17
N ALA A 129 -22.82 10.46 -16.01
CA ALA A 129 -23.61 10.34 -14.79
C ALA A 129 -25.01 11.00 -14.95
N ALA A 130 -25.08 12.16 -15.59
CA ALA A 130 -26.34 12.85 -15.88
C ALA A 130 -27.22 12.03 -16.83
N THR A 131 -26.65 11.42 -17.86
CA THR A 131 -27.37 10.54 -18.81
C THR A 131 -27.97 9.32 -18.09
N LYS A 132 -27.22 8.72 -17.16
CA LYS A 132 -27.67 7.57 -16.39
C LYS A 132 -28.82 7.90 -15.44
N LYS A 133 -28.88 9.13 -14.92
CA LYS A 133 -29.98 9.60 -14.06
C LYS A 133 -31.26 9.93 -14.85
N ALA A 134 -31.17 10.20 -16.14
CA ALA A 134 -32.32 10.52 -17.00
C ALA A 134 -33.08 9.28 -17.48
N GLU A 135 -32.53 8.12 -17.29
CA GLU A 135 -33.18 6.83 -17.56
C GLU A 135 -33.84 6.27 -16.28
#